data_884f2cfdd4ca734336099332432ab973
#
_entry.id   884f2cfdd4ca734336099332432ab973
#
_cell.length_a   1.000
_cell.length_b   1.000
_cell.length_c   1.000
_cell.angle_alpha   90.00
_cell.angle_beta   90.00
_cell.angle_gamma   90.00
#
_symmetry.space_group_name_H-M   'P 1'
#
loop_
_entity.id
_entity.type
_entity.pdbx_description
1 polymer ?
#
loop_
_entity_poly.entity_id
_entity_poly.type
_entity_poly.pdbx_seq_one_letter_code
_entity_poly.pdbx_strand_id
1 'polypeptide(L)'
;KIVGYEMCKTEFGFSNFKKLGFVKKGHVVSIAVLDEHRKKGIGKALVEESVTGIKARNCDEFYLEVRCSNTDAVRLYEKLGFVIRQELNAYYRDGESAYLMAIELD
;
A
#
# COMPACT_ATOMS: atom_id res chain seq x y z
N LYS A 1 20.58 8.69 -9.25
CA LYS A 1 20.19 9.30 -7.98
C LYS A 1 18.81 8.82 -7.58
N ILE A 2 18.70 8.28 -6.40
CA ILE A 2 17.43 7.79 -5.91
C ILE A 2 16.70 8.94 -5.22
N VAL A 3 15.50 9.26 -5.71
CA VAL A 3 14.66 10.30 -5.11
C VAL A 3 13.48 9.72 -4.33
N GLY A 4 13.29 8.40 -4.41
CA GLY A 4 12.29 7.69 -3.64
C GLY A 4 12.63 6.21 -3.62
N TYR A 5 12.01 5.47 -2.69
CA TYR A 5 12.20 4.03 -2.61
C TYR A 5 10.95 3.36 -2.04
N GLU A 6 10.87 2.07 -2.29
CA GLU A 6 9.78 1.25 -1.80
C GLU A 6 10.30 -0.14 -1.45
N MET A 7 9.77 -0.70 -0.36
CA MET A 7 10.07 -2.05 0.06
C MET A 7 8.77 -2.84 0.14
N CYS A 8 8.73 -3.96 -0.56
CA CYS A 8 7.57 -4.85 -0.59
C CYS A 8 7.97 -6.26 -0.23
N LYS A 9 7.03 -7.02 0.31
CA LYS A 9 7.20 -8.45 0.54
C LYS A 9 5.94 -9.19 0.12
N THR A 10 6.08 -10.49 -0.11
CA THR A 10 4.94 -11.36 -0.38
C THR A 10 4.67 -12.22 0.84
N GLU A 11 3.41 -12.52 1.08
CA GLU A 11 3.00 -13.36 2.19
C GLU A 11 1.68 -14.06 1.87
N PHE A 12 1.38 -15.12 2.61
CA PHE A 12 0.08 -15.79 2.53
C PHE A 12 -0.74 -15.38 3.74
N GLY A 13 -2.03 -15.14 3.55
CA GLY A 13 -2.91 -14.77 4.63
C GLY A 13 -4.36 -14.68 4.18
N PHE A 14 -5.21 -14.26 5.09
CA PHE A 14 -6.62 -14.10 4.77
C PHE A 14 -6.83 -12.92 3.84
N SER A 15 -7.75 -13.08 2.88
CA SER A 15 -8.07 -12.03 1.92
C SER A 15 -8.62 -10.79 2.61
N ASN A 16 -8.26 -9.61 2.10
CA ASN A 16 -8.85 -8.34 2.51
C ASN A 16 -10.22 -8.11 1.84
N PHE A 17 -10.59 -8.93 0.88
CA PHE A 17 -11.81 -8.77 0.08
C PHE A 17 -12.77 -9.94 0.21
N LYS A 18 -12.26 -11.17 0.26
CA LYS A 18 -13.07 -12.38 0.33
C LYS A 18 -13.26 -12.81 1.77
N LYS A 19 -14.47 -13.15 2.14
CA LYS A 19 -14.84 -13.45 3.52
C LYS A 19 -14.09 -14.67 4.09
N LEU A 20 -13.86 -15.69 3.28
CA LEU A 20 -13.18 -16.94 3.67
C LEU A 20 -12.10 -17.28 2.64
N GLY A 21 -11.22 -16.33 2.36
CA GLY A 21 -10.17 -16.57 1.37
C GLY A 21 -8.79 -16.54 1.99
N PHE A 22 -7.98 -17.59 1.72
CA PHE A 22 -6.56 -17.60 2.03
C PHE A 22 -5.81 -17.38 0.73
N VAL A 23 -5.09 -16.27 0.63
CA VAL A 23 -4.55 -15.80 -0.65
C VAL A 23 -3.09 -15.39 -0.49
N LYS A 24 -2.38 -15.30 -1.62
CA LYS A 24 -1.04 -14.73 -1.65
C LYS A 24 -1.16 -13.22 -1.81
N LYS A 25 -0.52 -12.48 -0.91
CA LYS A 25 -0.62 -11.03 -0.85
C LYS A 25 0.73 -10.38 -0.98
N GLY A 26 0.74 -9.21 -1.63
CA GLY A 26 1.88 -8.31 -1.56
C GLY A 26 1.63 -7.26 -0.48
N HIS A 27 2.67 -6.91 0.25
CA HIS A 27 2.59 -5.91 1.30
C HIS A 27 3.66 -4.84 1.08
N VAL A 28 3.24 -3.58 0.99
CA VAL A 28 4.17 -2.46 1.00
C VAL A 28 4.64 -2.26 2.44
N VAL A 29 5.91 -2.57 2.70
CA VAL A 29 6.48 -2.41 4.03
C VAL A 29 6.92 -0.96 4.25
N SER A 30 7.47 -0.34 3.22
CA SER A 30 7.94 1.04 3.31
C SER A 30 7.93 1.71 1.95
N ILE A 31 7.54 2.97 1.93
CA ILE A 31 7.68 3.83 0.76
C ILE A 31 8.13 5.20 1.26
N ALA A 32 9.10 5.80 0.58
CA ALA A 32 9.59 7.13 0.93
C ALA A 32 9.97 7.89 -0.34
N VAL A 33 9.66 9.19 -0.34
CA VAL A 33 10.03 10.11 -1.41
C VAL A 33 10.60 11.35 -0.74
N LEU A 34 11.72 11.83 -1.24
CA LEU A 34 12.32 13.06 -0.72
C LEU A 34 11.33 14.23 -0.88
N ASP A 35 11.28 15.10 0.13
CA ASP A 35 10.29 16.16 0.19
C ASP A 35 10.22 17.02 -1.07
N GLU A 36 11.37 17.40 -1.62
CA GLU A 36 11.41 18.24 -2.80
C GLU A 36 10.88 17.56 -4.07
N HIS A 37 10.70 16.24 -4.03
CA HIS A 37 10.19 15.46 -5.15
C HIS A 37 8.76 14.97 -4.95
N ARG A 38 8.16 15.26 -3.81
CA ARG A 38 6.77 14.93 -3.56
C ARG A 38 5.90 15.73 -4.53
N LYS A 39 4.75 15.23 -4.90
CA LYS A 39 3.84 15.88 -5.84
C LYS A 39 4.35 15.94 -7.28
N LYS A 40 5.47 15.29 -7.60
CA LYS A 40 5.98 15.19 -8.96
C LYS A 40 5.66 13.83 -9.60
N GLY A 41 4.72 13.10 -9.02
CA GLY A 41 4.32 11.79 -9.55
C GLY A 41 5.23 10.64 -9.17
N ILE A 42 6.28 10.88 -8.37
CA ILE A 42 7.24 9.83 -8.01
C ILE A 42 6.60 8.76 -7.14
N GLY A 43 5.82 9.17 -6.14
CA GLY A 43 5.10 8.22 -5.28
C GLY A 43 4.13 7.36 -6.08
N LYS A 44 3.39 7.98 -7.00
CA LYS A 44 2.49 7.26 -7.88
C LYS A 44 3.25 6.24 -8.74
N ALA A 45 4.36 6.65 -9.35
CA ALA A 45 5.17 5.78 -10.19
C ALA A 45 5.72 4.60 -9.41
N LEU A 46 6.19 4.81 -8.18
CA LEU A 46 6.70 3.73 -7.33
C LEU A 46 5.60 2.72 -7.01
N VAL A 47 4.41 3.18 -6.66
CA VAL A 47 3.30 2.28 -6.35
C VAL A 47 2.85 1.50 -7.60
N GLU A 48 2.74 2.17 -8.74
CA GLU A 48 2.36 1.50 -10.00
C GLU A 48 3.38 0.43 -10.39
N GLU A 49 4.66 0.73 -10.24
CA GLU A 49 5.73 -0.23 -10.52
C GLU A 49 5.65 -1.43 -9.57
N SER A 50 5.34 -1.18 -8.30
CA SER A 50 5.18 -2.25 -7.32
C SER A 50 3.99 -3.14 -7.60
N VAL A 51 2.87 -2.57 -8.01
CA VAL A 51 1.70 -3.35 -8.40
C VAL A 51 2.07 -4.29 -9.55
N THR A 52 2.81 -3.80 -10.54
CA THR A 52 3.29 -4.62 -11.65
C THR A 52 4.19 -5.77 -11.17
N GLY A 53 5.13 -5.46 -10.28
CA GLY A 53 6.04 -6.47 -9.73
C GLY A 53 5.32 -7.53 -8.89
N ILE A 54 4.36 -7.12 -8.10
CA ILE A 54 3.58 -8.03 -7.26
C ILE A 54 2.67 -8.92 -8.13
N LYS A 55 2.09 -8.38 -9.19
CA LYS A 55 1.33 -9.19 -10.16
C LYS A 55 2.21 -10.25 -10.79
N ALA A 56 3.45 -9.91 -11.15
CA ALA A 56 4.40 -10.84 -11.75
C ALA A 56 4.76 -11.99 -10.79
N ARG A 57 4.56 -11.81 -9.49
CA ARG A 57 4.78 -12.85 -8.47
C ARG A 57 3.53 -13.67 -8.18
N ASN A 58 2.48 -13.51 -8.98
CA ASN A 58 1.20 -14.22 -8.85
C ASN A 58 0.51 -13.95 -7.52
N CYS A 59 0.63 -12.74 -7.00
CA CYS A 59 -0.12 -12.33 -5.83
C CYS A 59 -1.56 -12.01 -6.21
N ASP A 60 -2.49 -12.29 -5.31
CA ASP A 60 -3.91 -12.05 -5.52
C ASP A 60 -4.35 -10.68 -5.07
N GLU A 61 -3.65 -10.14 -4.08
CA GLU A 61 -3.96 -8.84 -3.49
C GLU A 61 -2.68 -8.10 -3.13
N PHE A 62 -2.79 -6.79 -3.02
CA PHE A 62 -1.70 -5.92 -2.61
C PHE A 62 -2.24 -4.95 -1.57
N TYR A 63 -1.54 -4.77 -0.45
CA TYR A 63 -2.04 -3.91 0.62
C TYR A 63 -0.92 -3.12 1.29
N LEU A 64 -1.33 -2.08 1.99
CA LEU A 64 -0.43 -1.19 2.71
C LEU A 64 -1.16 -0.57 3.91
N GLU A 65 -0.39 -0.02 4.83
CA GLU A 65 -0.90 0.79 5.92
C GLU A 65 -0.49 2.24 5.69
N VAL A 66 -1.39 3.16 6.02
CA VAL A 66 -1.14 4.59 5.87
C VAL A 66 -1.72 5.33 7.07
N ARG A 67 -1.00 6.34 7.60
CA ARG A 67 -1.51 7.13 8.71
C ARG A 67 -2.84 7.78 8.33
N CYS A 68 -3.81 7.72 9.25
CA CYS A 68 -5.13 8.29 8.99
C CYS A 68 -5.05 9.78 8.68
N SER A 69 -4.08 10.49 9.23
CA SER A 69 -3.89 11.92 8.97
C SER A 69 -3.22 12.24 7.64
N ASN A 70 -2.63 11.23 6.99
CA ASN A 70 -1.93 11.45 5.72
C ASN A 70 -2.91 11.45 4.54
N THR A 71 -3.70 12.52 4.45
CA THR A 71 -4.77 12.61 3.46
C THR A 71 -4.28 12.60 2.04
N ASP A 72 -3.10 13.18 1.78
CA ASP A 72 -2.51 13.18 0.43
C ASP A 72 -2.18 11.76 -0.03
N ALA A 73 -1.60 10.95 0.86
CA ALA A 73 -1.29 9.57 0.55
C ALA A 73 -2.55 8.74 0.36
N VAL A 74 -3.55 8.90 1.23
CA VAL A 74 -4.82 8.19 1.09
C VAL A 74 -5.45 8.49 -0.26
N ARG A 75 -5.49 9.75 -0.67
CA ARG A 75 -6.05 10.14 -1.97
C ARG A 75 -5.27 9.55 -3.13
N LEU A 76 -3.95 9.51 -3.02
CA LEU A 76 -3.10 8.92 -4.05
C LEU A 76 -3.44 7.44 -4.23
N TYR A 77 -3.51 6.69 -3.13
CA TYR A 77 -3.81 5.26 -3.21
C TYR A 77 -5.21 5.01 -3.72
N GLU A 78 -6.18 5.82 -3.32
CA GLU A 78 -7.55 5.72 -3.84
C GLU A 78 -7.59 5.94 -5.35
N LYS A 79 -6.83 6.91 -5.87
CA LYS A 79 -6.73 7.15 -7.31
C LYS A 79 -6.14 5.96 -8.05
N LEU A 80 -5.30 5.19 -7.40
CA LEU A 80 -4.66 4.01 -7.98
C LEU A 80 -5.52 2.75 -7.85
N GLY A 81 -6.69 2.87 -7.24
CA GLY A 81 -7.65 1.77 -7.12
C GLY A 81 -7.65 1.07 -5.78
N PHE A 82 -6.82 1.51 -4.82
CA PHE A 82 -6.85 0.95 -3.47
C PHE A 82 -8.09 1.43 -2.75
N VAL A 83 -8.62 0.58 -1.87
CA VAL A 83 -9.77 0.93 -1.04
C VAL A 83 -9.43 0.71 0.42
N ILE A 84 -10.02 1.51 1.30
CA ILE A 84 -9.86 1.34 2.75
C ILE A 84 -10.65 0.11 3.17
N ARG A 85 -9.96 -0.87 3.76
CA ARG A 85 -10.59 -2.10 4.21
C ARG A 85 -10.73 -2.15 5.72
N GLN A 86 -9.89 -1.44 6.46
CA GLN A 86 -9.87 -1.52 7.91
C GLN A 86 -9.19 -0.28 8.49
N GLU A 87 -9.62 0.14 9.66
CA GLU A 87 -8.89 1.11 10.47
C GLU A 87 -8.22 0.37 11.61
N LEU A 88 -6.90 0.57 11.74
CA LEU A 88 -6.07 -0.10 12.75
C LEU A 88 -5.81 0.91 13.88
N ASN A 89 -6.53 0.76 14.98
CA ASN A 89 -6.45 1.71 16.10
C ASN A 89 -5.07 1.67 16.76
N ALA A 90 -4.53 2.87 17.03
CA ALA A 90 -3.25 3.03 17.71
C ALA A 90 -2.12 2.19 17.08
N TYR A 91 -2.07 2.16 15.76
CA TYR A 91 -1.13 1.31 15.01
C TYR A 91 0.31 1.76 15.15
N TYR A 92 0.55 3.09 15.14
CA TYR A 92 1.88 3.65 15.24
C TYR A 92 2.28 3.90 16.68
N ARG A 93 3.58 4.01 16.94
CA ARG A 93 4.11 4.20 18.31
C ARG A 93 3.58 5.46 18.98
N ASP A 94 3.30 6.49 18.21
CA ASP A 94 2.75 7.74 18.73
C ASP A 94 1.25 7.68 19.01
N GLY A 95 0.63 6.51 18.81
CA GLY A 95 -0.78 6.29 19.06
C GLY A 95 -1.69 6.60 17.89
N GLU A 96 -1.14 7.10 16.79
CA GLU A 96 -1.97 7.38 15.62
C GLU A 96 -2.47 6.09 14.96
N SER A 97 -3.71 6.12 14.49
CA SER A 97 -4.32 5.00 13.77
C SER A 97 -3.86 4.97 12.32
N ALA A 98 -3.96 3.80 11.71
CA ALA A 98 -3.69 3.61 10.29
C ALA A 98 -4.95 3.12 9.57
N TYR A 99 -5.03 3.45 8.28
CA TYR A 99 -5.92 2.73 7.38
C TYR A 99 -5.14 1.60 6.73
N LEU A 100 -5.74 0.42 6.71
CA LEU A 100 -5.28 -0.67 5.84
C LEU A 100 -6.00 -0.49 4.51
N MET A 101 -5.23 -0.24 3.46
CA MET A 101 -5.75 -0.07 2.11
C MET A 101 -5.28 -1.22 1.24
N ALA A 102 -6.15 -1.70 0.36
CA ALA A 102 -5.85 -2.86 -0.46
C ALA A 102 -6.46 -2.75 -1.84
N ILE A 103 -5.87 -3.49 -2.77
CA ILE A 103 -6.36 -3.61 -4.14
C ILE A 103 -6.33 -5.09 -4.53
N GLU A 104 -7.38 -5.55 -5.20
CA GLU A 104 -7.37 -6.89 -5.81
C GLU A 104 -6.59 -6.86 -7.11
N LEU A 105 -5.82 -7.92 -7.34
CA LEU A 105 -5.01 -8.07 -8.55
C LEU A 105 -5.63 -9.16 -9.43
N ASP A 106 -5.75 -8.88 -10.70
CA ASP A 106 -6.28 -9.84 -11.67
C ASP A 106 -5.22 -10.83 -12.14
#